data_9040c7ea77f842aa7104d9f564c10762
#
_entry.id   9040c7ea77f842aa7104d9f564c10762
#
_cell.length_a   1.000
_cell.length_b   1.000
_cell.length_c   1.000
_cell.angle_alpha   90.00
_cell.angle_beta   90.00
_cell.angle_gamma   90.00
#
_symmetry.space_group_name_H-M   'P 1'
#
loop_
_entity.id
_entity.type
_entity.pdbx_description
1 polymer ?
#
loop_
_entity_poly.entity_id
_entity_poly.type
_entity_poly.pdbx_seq_one_letter_code
_entity_poly.pdbx_strand_id
1 'polypeptide(L)'
;MENKSDVSNGMAFGLGATLLWGSYPLWYKPLASLSSYQLLSWRIVFAELFLVVLIVATGRLGVLKSTLSSIKLVNVLTISIVLGLWWLLYIYGIVNDRVLEVAFGYFLSPIMSMVVSRLIFKEVMSTRQMIAVALATIGVGIMAVQLLSLNSFPWVAIVIGFCYSFYGIFKKKVSGDPIVVQSLEIGIMLPFAAAFLIMVQADGQGHLFAQSSTKDALLVATGLITVLPLWWYSRAAKLLPFMTLSFLQFVPPTCNFLLAALVYHETVSPLKMTAFIFIWAALAMFTMDSIGKHKPVVLAKPPRTA
;
A
#
# COMPACT_ATOMS: atom_id res chain seq x y z
N MET A 1 20.51 18.31 8.09
CA MET A 1 19.71 19.25 7.25
C MET A 1 19.07 18.42 6.15
N GLU A 2 17.77 18.18 6.21
CA GLU A 2 17.07 17.57 5.09
C GLU A 2 17.15 18.53 3.90
N ASN A 3 17.65 18.02 2.77
CA ASN A 3 17.79 18.81 1.57
C ASN A 3 16.38 19.01 0.97
N LYS A 4 16.03 20.24 0.53
CA LYS A 4 14.75 20.53 -0.13
C LYS A 4 14.46 19.58 -1.29
N SER A 5 15.51 19.14 -2.00
CA SER A 5 15.41 18.18 -3.08
C SER A 5 14.95 16.81 -2.59
N ASP A 6 15.34 16.38 -1.39
CA ASP A 6 14.97 15.05 -0.85
C ASP A 6 13.49 14.99 -0.49
N VAL A 7 12.95 16.04 0.14
CA VAL A 7 11.52 16.12 0.44
C VAL A 7 10.68 16.18 -0.84
N SER A 8 11.10 16.99 -1.83
CA SER A 8 10.40 17.09 -3.12
C SER A 8 10.40 15.73 -3.85
N ASN A 9 11.55 15.06 -3.89
CA ASN A 9 11.68 13.73 -4.49
C ASN A 9 10.84 12.69 -3.72
N GLY A 10 10.85 12.75 -2.39
CA GLY A 10 10.03 11.89 -1.55
C GLY A 10 8.54 12.06 -1.82
N MET A 11 8.07 13.31 -1.96
CA MET A 11 6.68 13.60 -2.32
C MET A 11 6.33 13.10 -3.72
N ALA A 12 7.22 13.29 -4.71
CA ALA A 12 7.00 12.80 -6.07
C ALA A 12 6.88 11.26 -6.09
N PHE A 13 7.78 10.54 -5.41
CA PHE A 13 7.71 9.09 -5.28
C PHE A 13 6.45 8.65 -4.51
N GLY A 14 6.10 9.32 -3.42
CA GLY A 14 4.92 9.00 -2.61
C GLY A 14 3.62 9.21 -3.38
N LEU A 15 3.46 10.35 -4.06
CA LEU A 15 2.30 10.64 -4.90
C LEU A 15 2.23 9.69 -6.11
N GLY A 16 3.35 9.45 -6.79
CA GLY A 16 3.39 8.49 -7.90
C GLY A 16 2.94 7.10 -7.49
N ALA A 17 3.43 6.59 -6.35
CA ALA A 17 3.03 5.29 -5.80
C ALA A 17 1.53 5.24 -5.49
N THR A 18 1.02 6.25 -4.80
CA THR A 18 -0.37 6.27 -4.35
C THR A 18 -1.37 6.50 -5.50
N LEU A 19 -1.01 7.32 -6.50
CA LEU A 19 -1.80 7.48 -7.72
C LEU A 19 -1.87 6.17 -8.53
N LEU A 20 -0.74 5.46 -8.66
CA LEU A 20 -0.72 4.18 -9.35
C LEU A 20 -1.54 3.12 -8.61
N TRP A 21 -1.47 3.06 -7.28
CA TRP A 21 -2.39 2.22 -6.49
C TRP A 21 -3.85 2.61 -6.65
N GLY A 22 -4.14 3.92 -6.74
CA GLY A 22 -5.48 4.43 -6.99
C GLY A 22 -6.03 4.08 -8.37
N SER A 23 -5.16 3.81 -9.35
CA SER A 23 -5.56 3.40 -10.71
C SER A 23 -5.83 1.89 -10.85
N TYR A 24 -5.62 1.08 -9.80
CA TYR A 24 -5.78 -0.37 -9.86
C TYR A 24 -7.11 -0.86 -10.45
N PRO A 25 -8.27 -0.26 -10.19
CA PRO A 25 -9.51 -0.69 -10.83
C PRO A 25 -9.46 -0.70 -12.35
N LEU A 26 -8.73 0.23 -12.98
CA LEU A 26 -8.56 0.28 -14.44
C LEU A 26 -7.81 -0.93 -15.00
N TRP A 27 -6.88 -1.49 -14.22
CA TRP A 27 -6.02 -2.60 -14.61
C TRP A 27 -6.66 -3.96 -14.33
N TYR A 28 -7.38 -4.07 -13.19
CA TYR A 28 -7.91 -5.34 -12.72
C TYR A 28 -9.33 -5.64 -13.21
N LYS A 29 -10.17 -4.61 -13.47
CA LYS A 29 -11.53 -4.83 -13.96
C LYS A 29 -11.61 -5.62 -15.27
N PRO A 30 -10.73 -5.38 -16.27
CA PRO A 30 -10.68 -6.20 -17.49
C PRO A 30 -10.33 -7.67 -17.26
N LEU A 31 -9.67 -7.97 -16.13
CA LEU A 31 -9.24 -9.31 -15.71
C LEU A 31 -10.22 -10.01 -14.77
N ALA A 32 -11.43 -9.48 -14.57
CA ALA A 32 -12.43 -10.02 -13.64
C ALA A 32 -12.95 -11.41 -14.02
N SER A 33 -12.62 -11.93 -15.19
CA SER A 33 -12.86 -13.33 -15.57
C SER A 33 -11.99 -14.33 -14.81
N LEU A 34 -10.86 -13.90 -14.24
CA LEU A 34 -9.99 -14.70 -13.38
C LEU A 34 -10.46 -14.63 -11.95
N SER A 35 -10.35 -15.75 -11.21
CA SER A 35 -10.59 -15.71 -9.77
C SER A 35 -9.56 -14.78 -9.08
N SER A 36 -9.97 -14.16 -7.97
CA SER A 36 -9.08 -13.27 -7.21
C SER A 36 -7.78 -13.95 -6.78
N TYR A 37 -7.84 -15.27 -6.47
CA TYR A 37 -6.66 -16.05 -6.11
C TYR A 37 -5.72 -16.27 -7.29
N GLN A 38 -6.26 -16.56 -8.48
CA GLN A 38 -5.47 -16.69 -9.71
C GLN A 38 -4.79 -15.36 -10.05
N LEU A 39 -5.56 -14.28 -9.99
CA LEU A 39 -5.03 -12.94 -10.28
C LEU A 39 -3.91 -12.54 -9.30
N LEU A 40 -4.09 -12.82 -7.99
CA LEU A 40 -3.05 -12.59 -6.99
C LEU A 40 -1.80 -13.42 -7.28
N SER A 41 -1.97 -14.70 -7.57
CA SER A 41 -0.84 -15.61 -7.80
C SER A 41 -0.05 -15.21 -9.03
N TRP A 42 -0.71 -14.89 -10.15
CA TRP A 42 -0.05 -14.36 -11.33
C TRP A 42 0.67 -13.04 -11.07
N ARG A 43 0.04 -12.14 -10.31
CA ARG A 43 0.65 -10.89 -9.89
C ARG A 43 1.96 -11.11 -9.13
N ILE A 44 2.00 -12.08 -8.20
CA ILE A 44 3.21 -12.43 -7.45
C ILE A 44 4.29 -12.97 -8.39
N VAL A 45 3.93 -13.91 -9.28
CA VAL A 45 4.86 -14.51 -10.23
C VAL A 45 5.48 -13.44 -11.15
N PHE A 46 4.66 -12.59 -11.77
CA PHE A 46 5.17 -11.57 -12.67
C PHE A 46 5.92 -10.45 -11.93
N ALA A 47 5.50 -10.08 -10.71
CA ALA A 47 6.21 -9.11 -9.90
C ALA A 47 7.61 -9.60 -9.56
N GLU A 48 7.76 -10.86 -9.12
CA GLU A 48 9.08 -11.42 -8.84
C GLU A 48 9.92 -11.57 -10.09
N LEU A 49 9.33 -12.01 -11.20
CA LEU A 49 10.04 -12.08 -12.49
C LEU A 49 10.61 -10.72 -12.90
N PHE A 50 9.82 -9.64 -12.81
CA PHE A 50 10.29 -8.27 -13.09
C PHE A 50 11.40 -7.84 -12.14
N LEU A 51 11.31 -8.16 -10.86
CA LEU A 51 12.32 -7.82 -9.86
C LEU A 51 13.63 -8.56 -10.13
N VAL A 52 13.57 -9.86 -10.42
CA VAL A 52 14.74 -10.67 -10.78
C VAL A 52 15.41 -10.13 -12.04
N VAL A 53 14.63 -9.87 -13.10
CA VAL A 53 15.15 -9.27 -14.33
C VAL A 53 15.82 -7.92 -14.05
N LEU A 54 15.20 -7.07 -13.22
CA LEU A 54 15.73 -5.76 -12.85
C LEU A 54 17.03 -5.88 -12.04
N ILE A 55 17.10 -6.81 -11.08
CA ILE A 55 18.31 -7.09 -10.29
C ILE A 55 19.46 -7.53 -11.19
N VAL A 56 19.19 -8.44 -12.12
CA VAL A 56 20.20 -8.94 -13.09
C VAL A 56 20.63 -7.82 -14.04
N ALA A 57 19.68 -7.14 -14.69
CA ALA A 57 19.95 -6.09 -15.67
C ALA A 57 20.70 -4.88 -15.09
N THR A 58 20.50 -4.59 -13.80
CA THR A 58 21.18 -3.48 -13.10
C THR A 58 22.44 -3.92 -12.37
N GLY A 59 22.90 -5.17 -12.53
CA GLY A 59 24.12 -5.69 -11.91
C GLY A 59 24.06 -5.80 -10.38
N ARG A 60 22.86 -5.91 -9.79
CA ARG A 60 22.64 -5.90 -8.32
C ARG A 60 22.74 -7.28 -7.67
N LEU A 61 23.24 -8.30 -8.37
CA LEU A 61 23.43 -9.65 -7.80
C LEU A 61 24.37 -9.62 -6.58
N GLY A 62 25.43 -8.81 -6.65
CA GLY A 62 26.33 -8.59 -5.51
C GLY A 62 25.63 -7.96 -4.30
N VAL A 63 24.72 -6.98 -4.57
CA VAL A 63 23.89 -6.34 -3.52
C VAL A 63 22.89 -7.33 -2.94
N LEU A 64 22.29 -8.20 -3.76
CA LEU A 64 21.40 -9.27 -3.28
C LEU A 64 22.16 -10.19 -2.31
N LYS A 65 23.34 -10.64 -2.69
CA LYS A 65 24.17 -11.53 -1.87
C LYS A 65 24.59 -10.89 -0.55
N SER A 66 25.02 -9.61 -0.57
CA SER A 66 25.38 -8.88 0.65
C SER A 66 24.15 -8.55 1.51
N THR A 67 22.99 -8.28 0.90
CA THR A 67 21.75 -8.06 1.65
C THR A 67 21.30 -9.34 2.35
N LEU A 68 21.32 -10.49 1.67
CA LEU A 68 20.99 -11.79 2.25
C LEU A 68 21.88 -12.14 3.45
N SER A 69 23.19 -11.77 3.41
CA SER A 69 24.10 -12.02 4.53
C SER A 69 23.96 -11.05 5.69
N SER A 70 23.43 -9.85 5.47
CA SER A 70 23.33 -8.79 6.46
C SER A 70 21.93 -8.59 7.04
N ILE A 71 20.88 -8.89 6.25
CA ILE A 71 19.49 -8.71 6.69
C ILE A 71 19.09 -9.87 7.62
N LYS A 72 18.46 -9.52 8.73
CA LYS A 72 17.91 -10.57 9.60
C LYS A 72 16.74 -11.24 8.90
N LEU A 73 16.84 -12.53 8.63
CA LEU A 73 15.79 -13.32 7.96
C LEU A 73 14.42 -13.11 8.62
N VAL A 74 14.38 -13.01 9.95
CA VAL A 74 13.14 -12.75 10.69
C VAL A 74 12.46 -11.45 10.24
N ASN A 75 13.21 -10.40 9.89
CA ASN A 75 12.63 -9.15 9.42
C ASN A 75 11.97 -9.32 8.03
N VAL A 76 12.64 -10.04 7.12
CA VAL A 76 12.09 -10.31 5.79
C VAL A 76 10.85 -11.18 5.89
N LEU A 77 10.91 -12.27 6.66
CA LEU A 77 9.75 -13.14 6.92
C LEU A 77 8.58 -12.36 7.51
N THR A 78 8.84 -11.50 8.50
CA THR A 78 7.78 -10.68 9.11
C THR A 78 7.13 -9.74 8.10
N ILE A 79 7.94 -9.06 7.27
CA ILE A 79 7.39 -8.16 6.22
C ILE A 79 6.59 -8.96 5.20
N SER A 80 7.10 -10.11 4.75
CA SER A 80 6.41 -10.98 3.78
C SER A 80 5.10 -11.52 4.33
N ILE A 81 5.06 -11.95 5.59
CA ILE A 81 3.84 -12.42 6.25
C ILE A 81 2.81 -11.28 6.36
N VAL A 82 3.25 -10.09 6.79
CA VAL A 82 2.37 -8.92 6.90
C VAL A 82 1.80 -8.52 5.55
N LEU A 83 2.63 -8.49 4.51
CA LEU A 83 2.22 -8.17 3.14
C LEU A 83 1.28 -9.26 2.57
N GLY A 84 1.62 -10.53 2.76
CA GLY A 84 0.82 -11.66 2.31
C GLY A 84 -0.53 -11.72 3.02
N LEU A 85 -0.56 -11.52 4.35
CA LEU A 85 -1.79 -11.46 5.14
C LEU A 85 -2.68 -10.29 4.71
N TRP A 86 -2.11 -9.12 4.48
CA TRP A 86 -2.86 -7.98 3.97
C TRP A 86 -3.51 -8.29 2.61
N TRP A 87 -2.75 -8.84 1.66
CA TRP A 87 -3.28 -9.21 0.35
C TRP A 87 -4.32 -10.33 0.43
N LEU A 88 -4.09 -11.32 1.29
CA LEU A 88 -5.04 -12.41 1.54
C LEU A 88 -6.36 -11.88 2.12
N LEU A 89 -6.31 -10.99 3.11
CA LEU A 89 -7.51 -10.40 3.71
C LEU A 89 -8.28 -9.49 2.75
N TYR A 90 -7.57 -8.81 1.86
CA TYR A 90 -8.20 -8.08 0.76
C TYR A 90 -9.07 -9.03 -0.10
N ILE A 91 -8.50 -10.16 -0.53
CA ILE A 91 -9.21 -11.15 -1.33
C ILE A 91 -10.34 -11.79 -0.54
N TYR A 92 -10.04 -12.24 0.69
CA TYR A 92 -11.03 -12.83 1.58
C TYR A 92 -12.25 -11.92 1.76
N GLY A 93 -12.04 -10.64 1.96
CA GLY A 93 -13.13 -9.69 2.14
C GLY A 93 -14.00 -9.53 0.88
N ILE A 94 -13.38 -9.60 -0.31
CA ILE A 94 -14.12 -9.51 -1.58
C ILE A 94 -14.94 -10.77 -1.83
N VAL A 95 -14.35 -11.95 -1.61
CA VAL A 95 -15.02 -13.25 -1.87
C VAL A 95 -16.14 -13.56 -0.87
N ASN A 96 -16.05 -13.02 0.36
CA ASN A 96 -17.04 -13.25 1.43
C ASN A 96 -17.98 -12.06 1.64
N ASP A 97 -18.21 -11.24 0.61
CA ASP A 97 -19.14 -10.10 0.62
C ASP A 97 -18.86 -9.06 1.71
N ARG A 98 -17.57 -8.98 2.17
CA ARG A 98 -17.09 -8.00 3.16
C ARG A 98 -16.40 -6.79 2.51
N VAL A 99 -16.81 -6.42 1.31
CA VAL A 99 -16.19 -5.34 0.52
C VAL A 99 -16.17 -4.01 1.29
N LEU A 100 -17.24 -3.72 2.06
CA LEU A 100 -17.30 -2.52 2.89
C LEU A 100 -16.26 -2.54 4.02
N GLU A 101 -15.99 -3.70 4.62
CA GLU A 101 -14.95 -3.83 5.65
C GLU A 101 -13.56 -3.60 5.05
N VAL A 102 -13.30 -4.17 3.88
CA VAL A 102 -12.03 -3.95 3.16
C VAL A 102 -11.83 -2.47 2.87
N ALA A 103 -12.82 -1.82 2.27
CA ALA A 103 -12.76 -0.39 1.99
C ALA A 103 -12.51 0.44 3.26
N PHE A 104 -13.21 0.12 4.35
CA PHE A 104 -13.03 0.77 5.64
C PHE A 104 -11.62 0.56 6.21
N GLY A 105 -11.05 -0.65 6.07
CA GLY A 105 -9.67 -0.95 6.47
C GLY A 105 -8.64 -0.06 5.76
N TYR A 106 -8.83 0.20 4.48
CA TYR A 106 -7.99 1.12 3.72
C TYR A 106 -8.11 2.58 4.18
N PHE A 107 -9.30 3.01 4.62
CA PHE A 107 -9.47 4.34 5.20
C PHE A 107 -8.95 4.42 6.64
N LEU A 108 -9.01 3.34 7.39
CA LEU A 108 -8.51 3.25 8.76
C LEU A 108 -6.96 3.24 8.79
N SER A 109 -6.32 2.65 7.78
CA SER A 109 -4.86 2.49 7.68
C SER A 109 -4.07 3.80 7.84
N PRO A 110 -4.41 4.91 7.16
CA PRO A 110 -3.71 6.18 7.35
C PRO A 110 -3.79 6.69 8.78
N ILE A 111 -4.96 6.59 9.42
CA ILE A 111 -5.16 7.04 10.81
C ILE A 111 -4.31 6.20 11.77
N MET A 112 -4.35 4.87 11.62
CA MET A 112 -3.50 3.97 12.41
C MET A 112 -2.02 4.25 12.18
N SER A 113 -1.60 4.49 10.95
CA SER A 113 -0.22 4.85 10.61
C SER A 113 0.21 6.18 11.25
N MET A 114 -0.69 7.16 11.34
CA MET A 114 -0.40 8.44 12.02
C MET A 114 -0.26 8.26 13.54
N VAL A 115 -1.11 7.43 14.16
CA VAL A 115 -0.97 7.08 15.59
C VAL A 115 0.38 6.39 15.82
N VAL A 116 0.73 5.44 14.98
CA VAL A 116 2.02 4.73 15.02
C VAL A 116 3.20 5.69 14.81
N SER A 117 3.09 6.64 13.88
CA SER A 117 4.07 7.70 13.65
C SER A 117 4.35 8.46 14.94
N ARG A 118 3.31 8.85 15.65
CA ARG A 118 3.43 9.57 16.93
C ARG A 118 4.06 8.72 18.02
N LEU A 119 3.65 7.44 18.14
CA LEU A 119 4.08 6.56 19.22
C LEU A 119 5.49 6.00 19.01
N ILE A 120 5.81 5.54 17.79
CA ILE A 120 7.06 4.84 17.49
C ILE A 120 8.16 5.80 17.03
N PHE A 121 7.84 6.72 16.12
CA PHE A 121 8.81 7.66 15.57
C PHE A 121 8.89 8.97 16.35
N LYS A 122 7.97 9.19 17.32
CA LYS A 122 7.86 10.41 18.13
C LYS A 122 7.80 11.68 17.26
N GLU A 123 7.21 11.57 16.06
CA GLU A 123 7.05 12.70 15.15
C GLU A 123 6.09 13.73 15.77
N VAL A 124 6.49 15.00 15.75
CA VAL A 124 5.69 16.09 16.34
C VAL A 124 4.79 16.66 15.26
N MET A 125 3.49 16.67 15.54
CA MET A 125 2.47 17.28 14.68
C MET A 125 2.31 18.77 14.97
N SER A 126 2.13 19.54 13.92
CA SER A 126 1.67 20.91 14.05
C SER A 126 0.18 20.95 14.40
N THR A 127 -0.30 22.08 14.90
CA THR A 127 -1.74 22.28 15.16
C THR A 127 -2.58 22.05 13.91
N ARG A 128 -2.13 22.51 12.73
CA ARG A 128 -2.83 22.27 11.46
C ARG A 128 -2.88 20.78 11.09
N GLN A 129 -1.78 20.06 11.30
CA GLN A 129 -1.75 18.60 11.09
C GLN A 129 -2.68 17.87 12.07
N MET A 130 -2.75 18.29 13.33
CA MET A 130 -3.71 17.73 14.29
C MET A 130 -5.16 17.95 13.87
N ILE A 131 -5.50 19.15 13.38
CA ILE A 131 -6.84 19.42 12.83
C ILE A 131 -7.11 18.56 11.60
N ALA A 132 -6.14 18.41 10.70
CA ALA A 132 -6.28 17.53 9.53
C ALA A 132 -6.51 16.07 9.93
N VAL A 133 -5.81 15.55 10.95
CA VAL A 133 -6.05 14.21 11.51
C VAL A 133 -7.46 14.10 12.07
N ALA A 134 -7.91 15.10 12.82
CA ALA A 134 -9.27 15.11 13.39
C ALA A 134 -10.35 15.09 12.27
N LEU A 135 -10.19 15.91 11.22
CA LEU A 135 -11.10 15.92 10.08
C LEU A 135 -11.12 14.55 9.36
N ALA A 136 -9.94 13.96 9.11
CA ALA A 136 -9.86 12.63 8.51
C ALA A 136 -10.54 11.57 9.40
N THR A 137 -10.34 11.64 10.71
CA THR A 137 -10.99 10.73 11.67
C THR A 137 -12.51 10.88 11.68
N ILE A 138 -13.03 12.11 11.56
CA ILE A 138 -14.47 12.35 11.40
C ILE A 138 -14.97 11.71 10.11
N GLY A 139 -14.30 11.94 8.98
CA GLY A 139 -14.69 11.34 7.70
C GLY A 139 -14.71 9.81 7.75
N VAL A 140 -13.69 9.19 8.33
CA VAL A 140 -13.64 7.73 8.53
C VAL A 140 -14.70 7.26 9.54
N GLY A 141 -14.96 8.04 10.57
CA GLY A 141 -16.05 7.78 11.55
C GLY A 141 -17.43 7.76 10.91
N ILE A 142 -17.70 8.68 9.97
CA ILE A 142 -18.95 8.68 9.19
C ILE A 142 -19.08 7.38 8.38
N MET A 143 -18.00 6.89 7.77
CA MET A 143 -18.01 5.60 7.06
C MET A 143 -18.20 4.42 8.03
N ALA A 144 -17.65 4.51 9.24
CA ALA A 144 -17.82 3.47 10.27
C ALA A 144 -19.28 3.29 10.68
N VAL A 145 -20.08 4.36 10.72
CA VAL A 145 -21.52 4.29 11.03
C VAL A 145 -22.25 3.37 10.05
N GLN A 146 -21.94 3.44 8.77
CA GLN A 146 -22.52 2.56 7.77
C GLN A 146 -22.12 1.08 7.99
N LEU A 147 -20.86 0.84 8.39
CA LEU A 147 -20.35 -0.50 8.64
C LEU A 147 -20.96 -1.13 9.90
N LEU A 148 -21.08 -0.34 10.98
CA LEU A 148 -21.66 -0.79 12.25
C LEU A 148 -23.14 -1.16 12.13
N SER A 149 -23.87 -0.57 11.18
CA SER A 149 -25.27 -0.92 10.93
C SER A 149 -25.46 -2.37 10.41
N LEU A 150 -24.38 -3.03 9.99
CA LEU A 150 -24.38 -4.43 9.54
C LEU A 150 -24.31 -5.45 10.68
N ASN A 151 -24.32 -5.02 11.95
CA ASN A 151 -24.28 -5.87 13.16
C ASN A 151 -23.12 -6.89 13.18
N SER A 152 -22.03 -6.63 12.47
CA SER A 152 -20.85 -7.48 12.46
C SER A 152 -19.62 -6.72 12.93
N PHE A 153 -18.77 -7.39 13.74
CA PHE A 153 -17.50 -6.80 14.17
C PHE A 153 -16.55 -6.69 12.97
N PRO A 154 -16.03 -5.48 12.64
CA PRO A 154 -15.24 -5.24 11.43
C PRO A 154 -13.76 -5.67 11.59
N TRP A 155 -13.53 -6.94 11.94
CA TRP A 155 -12.18 -7.45 12.20
C TRP A 155 -11.27 -7.43 10.96
N VAL A 156 -11.83 -7.65 9.76
CA VAL A 156 -11.08 -7.58 8.50
C VAL A 156 -10.50 -6.18 8.30
N ALA A 157 -11.31 -5.15 8.53
CA ALA A 157 -10.86 -3.76 8.44
C ALA A 157 -9.73 -3.43 9.40
N ILE A 158 -9.87 -3.88 10.65
CA ILE A 158 -8.88 -3.63 11.71
C ILE A 158 -7.56 -4.30 11.34
N VAL A 159 -7.60 -5.57 10.94
CA VAL A 159 -6.37 -6.31 10.58
C VAL A 159 -5.71 -5.73 9.32
N ILE A 160 -6.48 -5.34 8.29
CA ILE A 160 -5.94 -4.64 7.12
C ILE A 160 -5.25 -3.34 7.55
N GLY A 161 -5.89 -2.52 8.40
CA GLY A 161 -5.32 -1.28 8.91
C GLY A 161 -4.00 -1.51 9.65
N PHE A 162 -3.93 -2.53 10.50
CA PHE A 162 -2.71 -2.95 11.19
C PHE A 162 -1.62 -3.40 10.22
N CYS A 163 -1.93 -4.35 9.33
CA CYS A 163 -0.96 -4.88 8.38
C CYS A 163 -0.34 -3.77 7.54
N TYR A 164 -1.17 -2.86 7.03
CA TYR A 164 -0.70 -1.74 6.23
C TYR A 164 0.22 -0.80 7.02
N SER A 165 -0.18 -0.42 8.24
CA SER A 165 0.61 0.46 9.11
C SER A 165 1.95 -0.21 9.50
N PHE A 166 1.94 -1.49 9.84
CA PHE A 166 3.15 -2.26 10.14
C PHE A 166 4.08 -2.36 8.94
N TYR A 167 3.53 -2.62 7.75
CA TYR A 167 4.31 -2.64 6.51
C TYR A 167 5.06 -1.31 6.30
N GLY A 168 4.39 -0.18 6.48
CA GLY A 168 5.02 1.14 6.40
C GLY A 168 6.15 1.35 7.42
N ILE A 169 5.99 0.88 8.68
CA ILE A 169 7.02 0.93 9.70
C ILE A 169 8.25 0.14 9.27
N PHE A 170 8.05 -1.10 8.80
CA PHE A 170 9.13 -1.95 8.35
C PHE A 170 9.86 -1.33 7.17
N LYS A 171 9.13 -0.83 6.17
CA LYS A 171 9.75 -0.14 5.02
C LYS A 171 10.60 1.06 5.42
N LYS A 172 10.23 1.77 6.47
CA LYS A 172 11.03 2.89 7.01
C LYS A 172 12.27 2.41 7.77
N LYS A 173 12.18 1.29 8.48
CA LYS A 173 13.25 0.76 9.34
C LYS A 173 14.23 -0.17 8.63
N VAL A 174 13.78 -0.89 7.61
CA VAL A 174 14.63 -1.84 6.89
C VAL A 174 15.70 -1.10 6.08
N SER A 175 16.95 -1.45 6.36
CA SER A 175 18.11 -1.02 5.55
C SER A 175 18.29 -1.93 4.34
N GLY A 176 18.90 -1.41 3.29
CA GLY A 176 19.19 -2.15 2.06
C GLY A 176 18.64 -1.48 0.81
N ASP A 177 18.99 -2.04 -0.33
CA ASP A 177 18.47 -1.60 -1.62
C ASP A 177 16.97 -1.92 -1.72
N PRO A 178 16.10 -0.93 -2.04
CA PRO A 178 14.65 -1.14 -2.07
C PRO A 178 14.19 -2.23 -3.03
N ILE A 179 14.86 -2.41 -4.17
CA ILE A 179 14.51 -3.40 -5.19
C ILE A 179 14.84 -4.80 -4.67
N VAL A 180 16.04 -4.96 -4.09
CA VAL A 180 16.48 -6.23 -3.52
C VAL A 180 15.60 -6.65 -2.35
N VAL A 181 15.32 -5.73 -1.41
CA VAL A 181 14.43 -6.02 -0.27
C VAL A 181 13.04 -6.41 -0.74
N GLN A 182 12.50 -5.74 -1.76
CA GLN A 182 11.19 -6.06 -2.31
C GLN A 182 11.15 -7.43 -2.98
N SER A 183 12.20 -7.83 -3.72
CA SER A 183 12.32 -9.17 -4.29
C SER A 183 12.37 -10.24 -3.18
N LEU A 184 13.08 -9.99 -2.09
CA LEU A 184 13.08 -10.93 -0.96
C LEU A 184 11.69 -11.07 -0.32
N GLU A 185 10.93 -9.97 -0.19
CA GLU A 185 9.57 -9.98 0.35
C GLU A 185 8.60 -10.79 -0.52
N ILE A 186 8.62 -10.55 -1.84
CA ILE A 186 7.71 -11.21 -2.79
C ILE A 186 8.18 -12.63 -3.08
N GLY A 187 9.49 -12.86 -3.15
CA GLY A 187 10.10 -14.16 -3.39
C GLY A 187 9.71 -15.22 -2.35
N ILE A 188 9.49 -14.83 -1.09
CA ILE A 188 8.97 -15.75 -0.06
C ILE A 188 7.53 -16.22 -0.37
N MET A 189 6.73 -15.39 -1.03
CA MET A 189 5.35 -15.76 -1.42
C MET A 189 5.31 -16.56 -2.72
N LEU A 190 6.36 -16.49 -3.54
CA LEU A 190 6.41 -17.13 -4.87
C LEU A 190 6.13 -18.63 -4.85
N PRO A 191 6.72 -19.46 -3.97
CA PRO A 191 6.47 -20.90 -3.95
C PRO A 191 4.99 -21.24 -3.70
N PHE A 192 4.32 -20.48 -2.85
CA PHE A 192 2.90 -20.66 -2.55
C PHE A 192 2.01 -20.26 -3.74
N ALA A 193 2.32 -19.14 -4.39
CA ALA A 193 1.62 -18.70 -5.59
C ALA A 193 1.82 -19.67 -6.76
N ALA A 194 3.04 -20.16 -6.97
CA ALA A 194 3.35 -21.15 -8.00
C ALA A 194 2.65 -22.48 -7.74
N ALA A 195 2.68 -22.98 -6.51
CA ALA A 195 1.98 -24.21 -6.13
C ALA A 195 0.46 -24.11 -6.39
N PHE A 196 -0.16 -22.98 -6.01
CA PHE A 196 -1.58 -22.74 -6.29
C PHE A 196 -1.88 -22.73 -7.79
N LEU A 197 -1.07 -22.04 -8.60
CA LEU A 197 -1.27 -22.01 -10.06
C LEU A 197 -1.11 -23.40 -10.70
N ILE A 198 -0.14 -24.21 -10.22
CA ILE A 198 0.04 -25.60 -10.68
C ILE A 198 -1.20 -26.44 -10.33
N MET A 199 -1.73 -26.30 -9.12
CA MET A 199 -2.96 -27.02 -8.71
C MET A 199 -4.14 -26.65 -9.59
N VAL A 200 -4.39 -25.34 -9.80
CA VAL A 200 -5.48 -24.85 -10.65
C VAL A 200 -5.33 -25.31 -12.11
N GLN A 201 -4.09 -25.41 -12.61
CA GLN A 201 -3.81 -25.92 -13.94
C GLN A 201 -4.10 -27.43 -14.03
N ALA A 202 -3.74 -28.20 -12.99
CA ALA A 202 -3.99 -29.65 -12.94
C ALA A 202 -5.49 -29.97 -12.89
N ASP A 203 -6.29 -29.11 -12.23
CA ASP A 203 -7.76 -29.23 -12.17
C ASP A 203 -8.47 -28.77 -13.47
N GLY A 204 -7.73 -28.43 -14.52
CA GLY A 204 -8.28 -27.97 -15.80
C GLY A 204 -8.91 -26.58 -15.77
N GLN A 205 -8.79 -25.86 -14.66
CA GLN A 205 -9.30 -24.49 -14.48
C GLN A 205 -8.24 -23.42 -14.74
N GLY A 206 -7.05 -23.84 -15.17
CA GLY A 206 -5.96 -22.95 -15.50
C GLY A 206 -6.14 -22.33 -16.88
N HIS A 207 -6.16 -21.01 -16.95
CA HIS A 207 -6.21 -20.27 -18.21
C HIS A 207 -4.86 -19.55 -18.45
N LEU A 208 -3.82 -20.36 -18.69
CA LEU A 208 -2.51 -19.84 -19.02
C LEU A 208 -2.56 -19.27 -20.44
N PHE A 209 -2.46 -17.95 -20.58
CA PHE A 209 -2.36 -17.23 -21.87
C PHE A 209 -3.45 -17.62 -22.92
N ALA A 210 -4.66 -17.99 -22.46
CA ALA A 210 -5.70 -18.52 -23.36
C ALA A 210 -6.87 -17.56 -23.60
N GLN A 211 -6.85 -16.34 -23.03
CA GLN A 211 -8.04 -15.49 -23.08
C GLN A 211 -8.07 -14.49 -24.25
N SER A 212 -7.03 -13.73 -24.41
CA SER A 212 -6.75 -12.84 -25.56
C SER A 212 -5.40 -12.15 -25.33
N SER A 213 -4.75 -11.71 -26.41
CA SER A 213 -3.45 -11.01 -26.32
C SER A 213 -3.48 -9.77 -25.41
N THR A 214 -4.62 -9.04 -25.40
CA THR A 214 -4.80 -7.86 -24.54
C THR A 214 -4.88 -8.25 -23.05
N LYS A 215 -5.66 -9.28 -22.71
CA LYS A 215 -5.79 -9.73 -21.32
C LYS A 215 -4.47 -10.33 -20.81
N ASP A 216 -3.78 -11.08 -21.67
CA ASP A 216 -2.49 -11.67 -21.34
C ASP A 216 -1.44 -10.58 -21.08
N ALA A 217 -1.40 -9.53 -21.92
CA ALA A 217 -0.53 -8.38 -21.70
C ALA A 217 -0.87 -7.63 -20.40
N LEU A 218 -2.17 -7.44 -20.10
CA LEU A 218 -2.59 -6.85 -18.85
C LEU A 218 -2.19 -7.72 -17.65
N LEU A 219 -2.30 -9.05 -17.76
CA LEU A 219 -1.90 -9.97 -16.70
C LEU A 219 -0.40 -9.86 -16.40
N VAL A 220 0.43 -9.83 -17.42
CA VAL A 220 1.87 -9.57 -17.27
C VAL A 220 2.12 -8.20 -16.66
N ALA A 221 1.40 -7.17 -17.11
CA ALA A 221 1.53 -5.82 -16.59
C ALA A 221 1.16 -5.71 -15.09
N THR A 222 0.34 -6.65 -14.55
CA THR A 222 0.05 -6.67 -13.09
C THR A 222 1.31 -6.78 -12.25
N GLY A 223 2.34 -7.48 -12.70
CA GLY A 223 3.64 -7.52 -12.03
C GLY A 223 4.29 -6.16 -11.98
N LEU A 224 4.37 -5.45 -13.12
CA LEU A 224 5.00 -4.14 -13.19
C LEU A 224 4.27 -3.10 -12.33
N ILE A 225 2.94 -3.04 -12.44
CA ILE A 225 2.13 -2.12 -11.64
C ILE A 225 2.12 -2.47 -10.13
N THR A 226 2.57 -3.67 -9.76
CA THR A 226 2.84 -4.05 -8.37
C THR A 226 4.22 -3.56 -7.92
N VAL A 227 5.25 -3.83 -8.71
CA VAL A 227 6.66 -3.53 -8.37
C VAL A 227 6.90 -2.03 -8.29
N LEU A 228 6.42 -1.28 -9.28
CA LEU A 228 6.73 0.14 -9.43
C LEU A 228 6.23 0.99 -8.25
N PRO A 229 4.95 0.92 -7.81
CA PRO A 229 4.50 1.71 -6.68
C PRO A 229 5.10 1.26 -5.35
N LEU A 230 5.37 -0.04 -5.15
CA LEU A 230 6.04 -0.52 -3.95
C LEU A 230 7.48 0.00 -3.86
N TRP A 231 8.18 0.05 -4.98
CA TRP A 231 9.51 0.64 -5.07
C TRP A 231 9.49 2.14 -4.78
N TRP A 232 8.57 2.86 -5.42
CA TRP A 232 8.39 4.30 -5.16
C TRP A 232 8.01 4.57 -3.71
N TYR A 233 7.09 3.80 -3.15
CA TYR A 233 6.72 3.91 -1.73
C TYR A 233 7.91 3.66 -0.80
N SER A 234 8.72 2.66 -1.09
CA SER A 234 9.93 2.35 -0.31
C SER A 234 10.95 3.50 -0.37
N ARG A 235 11.07 4.18 -1.51
CA ARG A 235 11.88 5.39 -1.66
C ARG A 235 11.29 6.55 -0.86
N ALA A 236 10.00 6.79 -1.00
CA ALA A 236 9.30 7.83 -0.25
C ALA A 236 9.41 7.63 1.27
N ALA A 237 9.29 6.39 1.75
CA ALA A 237 9.41 6.06 3.17
C ALA A 237 10.78 6.41 3.78
N LYS A 238 11.84 6.41 2.95
CA LYS A 238 13.19 6.82 3.39
C LYS A 238 13.40 8.32 3.38
N LEU A 239 12.65 9.04 2.54
CA LEU A 239 12.83 10.47 2.30
C LEU A 239 11.81 11.35 3.06
N LEU A 240 10.66 10.77 3.45
CA LEU A 240 9.57 11.51 4.10
C LEU A 240 9.40 11.11 5.57
N PRO A 241 8.90 12.03 6.41
CA PRO A 241 8.32 11.68 7.71
C PRO A 241 7.20 10.65 7.53
N PHE A 242 7.08 9.72 8.49
CA PHE A 242 6.07 8.66 8.40
C PHE A 242 4.64 9.22 8.43
N MET A 243 4.44 10.34 9.13
CA MET A 243 3.20 11.10 9.14
C MET A 243 2.78 11.54 7.72
N THR A 244 3.70 12.16 6.97
CA THR A 244 3.44 12.61 5.59
C THR A 244 3.11 11.43 4.69
N LEU A 245 3.88 10.35 4.81
CA LEU A 245 3.65 9.12 4.06
C LEU A 245 2.26 8.52 4.38
N SER A 246 1.84 8.59 5.65
CA SER A 246 0.51 8.13 6.09
C SER A 246 -0.62 8.95 5.47
N PHE A 247 -0.47 10.26 5.35
CA PHE A 247 -1.48 11.10 4.68
C PHE A 247 -1.61 10.81 3.20
N LEU A 248 -0.52 10.51 2.50
CA LEU A 248 -0.57 10.12 1.09
C LEU A 248 -1.41 8.87 0.85
N GLN A 249 -1.63 8.04 1.87
CA GLN A 249 -2.46 6.84 1.77
C GLN A 249 -3.97 7.12 1.60
N PHE A 250 -4.42 8.36 1.77
CA PHE A 250 -5.79 8.73 1.41
C PHE A 250 -5.97 8.97 -0.11
N VAL A 251 -4.88 9.07 -0.87
CA VAL A 251 -4.94 9.27 -2.33
C VAL A 251 -5.54 8.07 -3.06
N PRO A 252 -5.12 6.80 -2.84
CA PRO A 252 -5.69 5.64 -3.53
C PRO A 252 -7.21 5.51 -3.36
N PRO A 253 -7.79 5.55 -2.15
CA PRO A 253 -9.23 5.48 -2.01
C PRO A 253 -9.96 6.70 -2.60
N THR A 254 -9.33 7.88 -2.64
CA THR A 254 -9.86 9.04 -3.35
C THR A 254 -9.93 8.79 -4.85
N CYS A 255 -8.86 8.27 -5.46
CA CYS A 255 -8.85 7.89 -6.87
C CYS A 255 -9.91 6.82 -7.17
N ASN A 256 -10.01 5.79 -6.32
CA ASN A 256 -11.01 4.73 -6.48
C ASN A 256 -12.43 5.29 -6.42
N PHE A 257 -12.71 6.23 -5.50
CA PHE A 257 -13.99 6.93 -5.43
C PHE A 257 -14.29 7.71 -6.71
N LEU A 258 -13.31 8.47 -7.21
CA LEU A 258 -13.47 9.25 -8.44
C LEU A 258 -13.68 8.33 -9.67
N LEU A 259 -12.95 7.22 -9.75
CA LEU A 259 -13.14 6.23 -10.81
C LEU A 259 -14.54 5.59 -10.74
N ALA A 260 -15.00 5.22 -9.54
CA ALA A 260 -16.34 4.67 -9.35
C ALA A 260 -17.42 5.65 -9.80
N ALA A 261 -17.32 6.91 -9.39
CA ALA A 261 -18.33 7.93 -9.70
C ALA A 261 -18.28 8.41 -11.17
N LEU A 262 -17.07 8.70 -11.69
CA LEU A 262 -16.91 9.40 -12.98
C LEU A 262 -16.71 8.45 -14.16
N VAL A 263 -16.08 7.29 -13.95
CA VAL A 263 -15.77 6.34 -15.02
C VAL A 263 -16.75 5.18 -15.04
N TYR A 264 -17.13 4.68 -13.87
CA TYR A 264 -18.05 3.54 -13.75
C TYR A 264 -19.49 3.96 -13.48
N HIS A 265 -19.75 5.26 -13.30
CA HIS A 265 -21.09 5.84 -13.09
C HIS A 265 -21.86 5.17 -11.92
N GLU A 266 -21.12 4.73 -10.88
CA GLU A 266 -21.73 4.16 -9.69
C GLU A 266 -22.44 5.25 -8.87
N THR A 267 -23.60 4.91 -8.29
CA THR A 267 -24.35 5.82 -7.43
C THR A 267 -23.61 6.06 -6.13
N VAL A 268 -23.34 7.32 -5.82
CA VAL A 268 -22.67 7.72 -4.59
C VAL A 268 -23.69 8.12 -3.54
N SER A 269 -23.71 7.44 -2.39
CA SER A 269 -24.61 7.82 -1.29
C SER A 269 -24.20 9.17 -0.69
N PRO A 270 -25.15 10.00 -0.19
CA PRO A 270 -24.84 11.27 0.45
C PRO A 270 -23.88 11.12 1.65
N LEU A 271 -24.01 10.02 2.39
CA LEU A 271 -23.13 9.71 3.53
C LEU A 271 -21.69 9.51 3.10
N LYS A 272 -21.49 8.76 2.00
CA LYS A 272 -20.17 8.51 1.41
C LYS A 272 -19.55 9.82 0.89
N MET A 273 -20.35 10.67 0.21
CA MET A 273 -19.88 11.98 -0.24
C MET A 273 -19.46 12.87 0.94
N THR A 274 -20.26 12.93 2.00
CA THR A 274 -19.91 13.72 3.21
C THR A 274 -18.59 13.24 3.82
N ALA A 275 -18.40 11.93 3.97
CA ALA A 275 -17.13 11.37 4.45
C ALA A 275 -15.93 11.81 3.60
N PHE A 276 -16.05 11.77 2.28
CA PHE A 276 -14.98 12.20 1.37
C PHE A 276 -14.69 13.69 1.44
N ILE A 277 -15.70 14.55 1.64
CA ILE A 277 -15.49 15.99 1.84
C ILE A 277 -14.59 16.25 3.06
N PHE A 278 -14.83 15.57 4.18
CA PHE A 278 -13.96 15.68 5.37
C PHE A 278 -12.54 15.19 5.09
N ILE A 279 -12.39 14.08 4.37
CA ILE A 279 -11.08 13.51 4.00
C ILE A 279 -10.33 14.46 3.07
N TRP A 280 -10.99 15.05 2.07
CA TRP A 280 -10.37 15.99 1.14
C TRP A 280 -9.98 17.30 1.83
N ALA A 281 -10.81 17.81 2.75
CA ALA A 281 -10.47 18.96 3.58
C ALA A 281 -9.23 18.67 4.44
N ALA A 282 -9.14 17.47 5.01
CA ALA A 282 -7.96 17.01 5.75
C ALA A 282 -6.71 16.94 4.87
N LEU A 283 -6.82 16.35 3.68
CA LEU A 283 -5.72 16.26 2.70
C LEU A 283 -5.22 17.64 2.27
N ALA A 284 -6.14 18.54 1.93
CA ALA A 284 -5.80 19.91 1.54
C ALA A 284 -5.07 20.63 2.66
N MET A 285 -5.60 20.60 3.88
CA MET A 285 -5.01 21.27 5.05
C MET A 285 -3.63 20.70 5.39
N PHE A 286 -3.47 19.37 5.38
CA PHE A 286 -2.18 18.73 5.65
C PHE A 286 -1.13 19.07 4.59
N THR A 287 -1.53 19.03 3.31
CA THR A 287 -0.63 19.34 2.19
C THR A 287 -0.16 20.81 2.26
N MET A 288 -1.07 21.74 2.53
CA MET A 288 -0.72 23.16 2.69
C MET A 288 0.26 23.39 3.86
N ASP A 289 0.07 22.72 5.00
CA ASP A 289 0.98 22.83 6.15
C ASP A 289 2.35 22.21 5.85
N SER A 290 2.37 21.07 5.14
CA SER A 290 3.61 20.39 4.77
C SER A 290 4.45 21.16 3.76
N ILE A 291 3.83 21.85 2.81
CA ILE A 291 4.50 22.72 1.84
C ILE A 291 4.96 24.03 2.51
N GLY A 292 4.15 24.60 3.41
CA GLY A 292 4.43 25.89 4.05
C GLY A 292 5.54 25.84 5.12
N LYS A 293 5.81 24.69 5.69
CA LYS A 293 6.81 24.52 6.76
C LYS A 293 8.13 23.99 6.24
N HIS A 294 8.99 24.88 5.80
CA HIS A 294 10.40 24.63 5.52
C HIS A 294 11.26 24.53 6.81
N LYS A 295 10.71 24.11 7.96
CA LYS A 295 11.51 23.83 9.15
C LYS A 295 11.72 22.31 9.27
N PRO A 296 12.98 21.86 9.38
CA PRO A 296 13.29 20.44 9.52
C PRO A 296 12.66 19.91 10.80
N VAL A 297 12.00 18.76 10.71
CA VAL A 297 11.63 17.96 11.89
C VAL A 297 12.93 17.55 12.56
N VAL A 298 13.21 18.12 13.71
CA VAL A 298 14.36 17.72 14.53
C VAL A 298 14.05 16.32 15.06
N LEU A 299 14.61 15.32 14.41
CA LEU A 299 14.70 13.98 15.00
C LEU A 299 15.47 14.15 16.33
N ALA A 300 14.82 13.83 17.44
CA ALA A 300 15.48 13.79 18.73
C ALA A 300 16.71 12.88 18.60
N LYS A 301 17.92 13.43 18.85
CA LYS A 301 19.14 12.65 18.88
C LYS A 301 18.95 11.44 19.82
N PRO A 302 19.36 10.24 19.41
CA PRO A 302 19.35 9.11 20.33
C PRO A 302 20.20 9.48 21.56
N PRO A 303 19.81 9.05 22.78
CA PRO A 303 20.63 9.29 23.95
C PRO A 303 22.02 8.72 23.71
N ARG A 304 23.05 9.52 23.94
CA ARG A 304 24.44 9.04 23.97
C ARG A 304 24.52 7.99 25.09
N THR A 305 24.70 6.75 24.68
CA THR A 305 25.11 5.71 25.65
C THR A 305 26.47 6.09 26.18
N ALA A 306 26.53 6.33 27.50
CA ALA A 306 27.78 6.47 28.26
C ALA A 306 28.48 5.11 28.35
#